data_21e38c20444905f00c18033a47ef6312
#
_entry.id   21e38c20444905f00c18033a47ef6312
#
_cell.length_a   1.000
_cell.length_b   1.000
_cell.length_c   1.000
_cell.angle_alpha   90.00
_cell.angle_beta   90.00
_cell.angle_gamma   90.00
#
_symmetry.space_group_name_H-M   'P 1'
#
loop_
_entity.id
_entity.type
_entity.pdbx_description
1 polymer ?
#
loop_
_entity_poly.entity_id
_entity_poly.type
_entity_poly.pdbx_seq_one_letter_code
_entity_poly.pdbx_strand_id
1 'polypeptide(L)'
;ADDSAIKEAKRVLKKGGVIIITVPALQLIWSAHDVNQGHFRRYTRHRLTDLARKNKMEISFLSYFNFVLSPAIILIRLLSRFTPLKRLGEYDSRLNYRLAYNKTINSFLKLLFSAEISLLKLVSYPWGISAAIKMKKL
;
A
#
# COMPACT_ATOMS: atom_id res chain seq x y z
N ALA A 1 12.00 13.96 -3.14
CA ALA A 1 11.06 13.82 -2.01
C ALA A 1 11.28 12.52 -1.23
N ASP A 2 11.14 11.32 -1.86
CA ASP A 2 11.23 10.01 -1.17
C ASP A 2 12.58 9.82 -0.45
N ASP A 3 13.67 10.07 -1.16
CA ASP A 3 15.04 9.94 -0.67
C ASP A 3 15.32 10.88 0.52
N SER A 4 14.83 12.11 0.44
CA SER A 4 14.97 13.09 1.52
C SER A 4 14.22 12.67 2.78
N ALA A 5 13.01 12.09 2.62
CA ALA A 5 12.22 11.58 3.73
C ALA A 5 12.94 10.41 4.44
N ILE A 6 13.52 9.48 3.67
CA ILE A 6 14.28 8.36 4.24
C ILE A 6 15.55 8.84 4.92
N LYS A 7 16.27 9.80 4.34
CA LYS A 7 17.47 10.38 4.95
C LYS A 7 17.16 11.04 6.29
N GLU A 8 16.07 11.81 6.36
CA GLU A 8 15.67 12.46 7.60
C GLU A 8 15.20 11.46 8.65
N ALA A 9 14.38 10.48 8.26
CA ALA A 9 13.99 9.40 9.15
C ALA A 9 15.21 8.62 9.68
N LYS A 10 16.19 8.32 8.80
CA LYS A 10 17.45 7.69 9.20
C LYS A 10 18.26 8.57 10.17
N ARG A 11 18.28 9.91 9.96
CA ARG A 11 19.00 10.85 10.83
C ARG A 11 18.54 10.74 12.28
N VAL A 12 17.23 10.68 12.51
CA VAL A 12 16.64 10.64 13.87
C VAL A 12 16.68 9.26 14.51
N LEU A 13 16.90 8.19 13.74
CA LEU A 13 17.02 6.84 14.26
C LEU A 13 18.35 6.62 14.98
N LYS A 14 18.31 5.89 16.10
CA LYS A 14 19.50 5.30 16.72
C LYS A 14 20.05 4.17 15.85
N LYS A 15 21.33 3.78 16.06
CA LYS A 15 21.92 2.58 15.45
C LYS A 15 21.05 1.37 15.80
N GLY A 16 20.77 0.51 14.83
CA GLY A 16 19.84 -0.61 14.99
C GLY A 16 18.35 -0.23 14.97
N GLY A 17 18.01 1.07 14.95
CA GLY A 17 16.65 1.57 14.84
C GLY A 17 15.97 1.15 13.53
N VAL A 18 14.65 1.08 13.53
CA VAL A 18 13.83 0.53 12.44
C VAL A 18 12.88 1.58 11.89
N ILE A 19 12.73 1.61 10.56
CA ILE A 19 11.67 2.33 9.84
C ILE A 19 10.73 1.30 9.24
N ILE A 20 9.43 1.52 9.40
CA ILE A 20 8.38 0.78 8.69
C ILE A 20 7.65 1.77 7.79
N ILE A 21 7.55 1.44 6.50
CA ILE A 21 6.90 2.27 5.50
C ILE A 21 5.87 1.42 4.78
N THR A 22 4.66 1.96 4.66
CA THR A 22 3.61 1.41 3.82
C THR A 22 3.29 2.39 2.71
N VAL A 23 3.15 1.88 1.49
CA VAL A 23 2.95 2.69 0.29
C VAL A 23 1.95 2.03 -0.65
N PRO A 24 1.23 2.81 -1.47
CA PRO A 24 0.41 2.26 -2.54
C PRO A 24 1.30 1.56 -3.59
N ALA A 25 0.85 0.42 -4.06
CA ALA A 25 1.54 -0.38 -5.08
C ALA A 25 0.68 -0.55 -6.34
N LEU A 26 1.24 -1.20 -7.38
CA LEU A 26 0.60 -1.40 -8.68
C LEU A 26 0.21 -0.10 -9.39
N GLN A 27 1.14 0.44 -10.18
CA GLN A 27 0.90 1.66 -10.97
C GLN A 27 -0.29 1.52 -11.94
N LEU A 28 -0.60 0.30 -12.37
CA LEU A 28 -1.73 -0.01 -13.26
C LEU A 28 -3.07 0.51 -12.75
N ILE A 29 -3.26 0.54 -11.42
CA ILE A 29 -4.52 0.97 -10.82
C ILE A 29 -4.50 2.42 -10.30
N TRP A 30 -3.58 3.24 -10.81
CA TRP A 30 -3.56 4.67 -10.52
C TRP A 30 -4.89 5.33 -10.91
N SER A 31 -5.43 6.15 -10.02
CA SER A 31 -6.75 6.78 -10.21
C SER A 31 -6.83 8.14 -9.51
N ALA A 32 -7.96 8.83 -9.70
CA ALA A 32 -8.27 10.07 -8.99
C ALA A 32 -8.23 9.91 -7.47
N HIS A 33 -8.50 8.71 -6.95
CA HIS A 33 -8.38 8.41 -5.52
C HIS A 33 -6.95 8.64 -5.01
N ASP A 34 -5.93 8.25 -5.78
CA ASP A 34 -4.54 8.47 -5.39
C ASP A 34 -4.20 9.96 -5.31
N VAL A 35 -4.70 10.74 -6.27
CA VAL A 35 -4.54 12.19 -6.29
C VAL A 35 -5.22 12.84 -5.09
N ASN A 36 -6.46 12.43 -4.79
CA ASN A 36 -7.24 12.96 -3.66
C ASN A 36 -6.60 12.61 -2.30
N GLN A 37 -5.86 11.50 -2.22
CA GLN A 37 -5.10 11.11 -1.02
C GLN A 37 -3.71 11.77 -0.96
N GLY A 38 -3.37 12.65 -1.91
CA GLY A 38 -2.07 13.29 -1.96
C GLY A 38 -0.92 12.37 -2.36
N HIS A 39 -1.22 11.21 -2.93
CA HIS A 39 -0.18 10.33 -3.43
C HIS A 39 0.42 10.88 -4.72
N PHE A 40 1.74 10.82 -4.84
CA PHE A 40 2.46 11.26 -6.04
C PHE A 40 2.76 10.11 -6.98
N ARG A 41 2.76 8.86 -6.48
CA ARG A 41 3.11 7.65 -7.24
C ARG A 41 2.73 6.38 -6.48
N ARG A 42 2.76 5.26 -7.20
CA ARG A 42 2.71 3.93 -6.63
C ARG A 42 4.08 3.26 -6.75
N TYR A 43 4.37 2.33 -5.86
CA TYR A 43 5.69 1.75 -5.70
C TYR A 43 5.73 0.30 -6.17
N THR A 44 6.91 -0.11 -6.64
CA THR A 44 7.26 -1.51 -6.91
C THR A 44 8.26 -1.99 -5.86
N ARG A 45 8.39 -3.31 -5.72
CA ARG A 45 9.41 -3.94 -4.87
C ARG A 45 10.81 -3.44 -5.23
N HIS A 46 11.13 -3.39 -6.54
CA HIS A 46 12.41 -2.91 -7.05
C HIS A 46 12.72 -1.49 -6.57
N ARG A 47 11.76 -0.57 -6.74
CA ARG A 47 11.94 0.82 -6.32
C ARG A 47 12.15 0.95 -4.81
N LEU A 48 11.46 0.17 -3.99
CA LEU A 48 11.64 0.18 -2.53
C LEU A 48 13.01 -0.38 -2.14
N THR A 49 13.48 -1.42 -2.84
CA THR A 49 14.82 -1.99 -2.64
C THR A 49 15.92 -0.98 -2.99
N ASP A 50 15.78 -0.27 -4.12
CA ASP A 50 16.74 0.75 -4.52
C ASP A 50 16.77 1.91 -3.52
N LEU A 51 15.63 2.32 -3.01
CA LEU A 51 15.52 3.37 -2.01
C LEU A 51 16.26 2.97 -0.71
N ALA A 52 16.10 1.73 -0.28
CA ALA A 52 16.81 1.20 0.88
C ALA A 52 18.34 1.16 0.65
N ARG A 53 18.79 0.62 -0.50
CA ARG A 53 20.21 0.55 -0.87
C ARG A 53 20.85 1.92 -0.92
N LYS A 54 20.22 2.86 -1.61
CA LYS A 54 20.73 4.24 -1.75
C LYS A 54 20.95 4.91 -0.41
N ASN A 55 20.11 4.60 0.56
CA ASN A 55 20.20 5.15 1.92
C ASN A 55 21.01 4.27 2.88
N LYS A 56 21.68 3.22 2.37
CA LYS A 56 22.47 2.29 3.20
C LYS A 56 21.65 1.79 4.41
N MET A 57 20.44 1.31 4.14
CA MET A 57 19.54 0.68 5.10
C MET A 57 19.43 -0.81 4.80
N GLU A 58 19.45 -1.64 5.82
CA GLU A 58 19.21 -3.08 5.71
C GLU A 58 17.72 -3.36 5.60
N ILE A 59 17.32 -4.16 4.61
CA ILE A 59 15.91 -4.57 4.47
C ILE A 59 15.70 -5.83 5.32
N SER A 60 14.90 -5.71 6.39
CA SER A 60 14.53 -6.84 7.22
C SER A 60 13.18 -7.46 6.84
N PHE A 61 12.35 -6.74 6.08
CA PHE A 61 11.10 -7.25 5.56
C PHE A 61 10.67 -6.44 4.34
N LEU A 62 10.11 -7.10 3.32
CA LEU A 62 9.52 -6.46 2.15
C LEU A 62 8.46 -7.38 1.55
N SER A 63 7.21 -6.94 1.58
CA SER A 63 6.08 -7.68 1.02
C SER A 63 5.04 -6.75 0.45
N TYR A 64 4.23 -7.26 -0.47
CA TYR A 64 2.94 -6.66 -0.77
C TYR A 64 1.90 -7.12 0.25
N PHE A 65 0.79 -6.39 0.32
CA PHE A 65 -0.39 -6.74 1.11
C PHE A 65 -1.66 -6.21 0.42
N ASN A 66 -2.83 -6.50 0.98
CA ASN A 66 -4.11 -6.42 0.28
C ASN A 66 -4.12 -7.31 -0.98
N PHE A 67 -3.52 -8.48 -0.87
CA PHE A 67 -3.39 -9.46 -1.95
C PHE A 67 -4.76 -10.06 -2.29
N VAL A 68 -5.51 -10.52 -1.29
CA VAL A 68 -6.79 -11.21 -1.48
C VAL A 68 -7.85 -10.31 -2.09
N LEU A 69 -7.88 -9.03 -1.70
CA LEU A 69 -8.83 -8.05 -2.24
C LEU A 69 -8.39 -7.45 -3.58
N SER A 70 -7.12 -7.61 -3.96
CA SER A 70 -6.56 -6.94 -5.13
C SER A 70 -7.23 -7.34 -6.46
N PRO A 71 -7.63 -8.60 -6.74
CA PRO A 71 -8.31 -8.94 -7.99
C PRO A 71 -9.63 -8.17 -8.15
N ALA A 72 -10.43 -8.11 -7.10
CA ALA A 72 -11.71 -7.39 -7.13
C ALA A 72 -11.49 -5.88 -7.34
N ILE A 73 -10.55 -5.29 -6.61
CA ILE A 73 -10.23 -3.86 -6.72
C ILE A 73 -9.66 -3.52 -8.10
N ILE A 74 -8.77 -4.35 -8.65
CA ILE A 74 -8.21 -4.18 -9.99
C ILE A 74 -9.35 -4.22 -11.02
N LEU A 75 -10.21 -5.23 -10.94
CA LEU A 75 -11.34 -5.38 -11.86
C LEU A 75 -12.26 -4.15 -11.83
N ILE A 76 -12.68 -3.72 -10.65
CA ILE A 76 -13.53 -2.53 -10.48
C ILE A 76 -12.85 -1.29 -11.09
N ARG A 77 -11.57 -1.08 -10.83
CA ARG A 77 -10.83 0.08 -11.34
C ARG A 77 -10.59 0.03 -12.85
N LEU A 78 -10.39 -1.16 -13.43
CA LEU A 78 -10.28 -1.31 -14.86
C LEU A 78 -11.63 -1.07 -15.56
N LEU A 79 -12.70 -1.65 -15.05
CA LEU A 79 -14.06 -1.43 -15.57
C LEU A 79 -14.47 0.03 -15.49
N SER A 80 -14.11 0.74 -14.41
CA SER A 80 -14.42 2.17 -14.25
C SER A 80 -13.74 3.08 -15.28
N ARG A 81 -12.70 2.60 -15.99
CA ARG A 81 -12.06 3.34 -17.07
C ARG A 81 -12.89 3.36 -18.35
N PHE A 82 -13.70 2.32 -18.58
CA PHE A 82 -14.48 2.13 -19.81
C PHE A 82 -15.93 2.58 -19.67
N THR A 83 -16.39 2.90 -18.48
CA THR A 83 -17.74 3.37 -18.23
C THR A 83 -17.74 4.87 -17.92
N PRO A 84 -18.82 5.63 -18.25
CA PRO A 84 -18.98 7.03 -17.84
C PRO A 84 -19.06 7.21 -16.31
N LEU A 85 -18.81 6.18 -15.58
CA LEU A 85 -18.54 6.09 -14.14
C LEU A 85 -17.28 6.91 -13.69
N LYS A 86 -16.76 7.82 -14.55
CA LYS A 86 -15.79 8.85 -14.12
C LYS A 86 -16.28 9.67 -12.91
N ARG A 87 -17.60 9.73 -12.71
CA ARG A 87 -18.21 10.27 -11.50
C ARG A 87 -18.07 9.36 -10.26
N LEU A 88 -17.66 8.10 -10.41
CA LEU A 88 -17.38 7.23 -9.26
C LEU A 88 -16.08 7.61 -8.52
N GLY A 89 -15.22 8.42 -9.09
CA GLY A 89 -14.09 8.99 -8.34
C GLY A 89 -14.56 9.94 -7.20
N GLU A 90 -15.64 10.68 -7.44
CA GLU A 90 -16.35 11.43 -6.37
C GLU A 90 -17.25 10.52 -5.53
N TYR A 91 -17.74 9.42 -6.13
CA TYR A 91 -18.58 8.42 -5.46
C TYR A 91 -17.78 7.50 -4.54
N ASP A 92 -16.48 7.36 -4.75
CA ASP A 92 -15.59 6.46 -4.00
C ASP A 92 -15.57 6.82 -2.49
N SER A 93 -15.63 8.09 -2.14
CA SER A 93 -15.68 8.51 -0.75
C SER A 93 -17.02 8.14 -0.07
N ARG A 94 -18.15 8.28 -0.78
CA ARG A 94 -19.49 7.94 -0.24
C ARG A 94 -19.70 6.43 -0.18
N LEU A 95 -19.22 5.68 -1.17
CA LEU A 95 -19.31 4.23 -1.19
C LEU A 95 -18.44 3.63 -0.07
N ASN A 96 -17.22 4.09 0.08
CA ASN A 96 -16.33 3.68 1.17
C ASN A 96 -16.93 3.99 2.54
N TYR A 97 -17.59 5.14 2.68
CA TYR A 97 -18.29 5.51 3.89
C TYR A 97 -19.46 4.56 4.19
N ARG A 98 -20.31 4.25 3.19
CA ARG A 98 -21.43 3.32 3.35
C ARG A 98 -20.98 1.89 3.65
N LEU A 99 -19.90 1.41 3.03
CA LEU A 99 -19.31 0.11 3.31
C LEU A 99 -18.74 0.04 4.72
N ALA A 100 -18.07 1.11 5.18
CA ALA A 100 -17.52 1.19 6.53
C ALA A 100 -18.61 1.18 7.63
N TYR A 101 -19.82 1.69 7.33
CA TYR A 101 -20.95 1.64 8.25
C TYR A 101 -21.70 0.30 8.29
N ASN A 102 -21.50 -0.55 7.28
CA ASN A 102 -22.11 -1.89 7.29
C ASN A 102 -21.27 -2.81 8.19
N LYS A 103 -21.79 -3.08 9.39
CA LYS A 103 -21.09 -3.88 10.42
C LYS A 103 -20.69 -5.27 9.91
N THR A 104 -21.54 -5.93 9.13
CA THR A 104 -21.28 -7.28 8.59
C THR A 104 -20.14 -7.26 7.58
N ILE A 105 -20.21 -6.34 6.60
CA ILE A 105 -19.15 -6.18 5.58
C ILE A 105 -17.83 -5.79 6.25
N ASN A 106 -17.85 -4.85 7.19
CA ASN A 106 -16.66 -4.39 7.88
C ASN A 106 -16.03 -5.52 8.74
N SER A 107 -16.85 -6.32 9.41
CA SER A 107 -16.37 -7.47 10.18
C SER A 107 -15.73 -8.53 9.28
N PHE A 108 -16.32 -8.81 8.13
CA PHE A 108 -15.78 -9.73 7.14
C PHE A 108 -14.44 -9.22 6.57
N LEU A 109 -14.38 -7.95 6.16
CA LEU A 109 -13.15 -7.33 5.65
C LEU A 109 -12.05 -7.30 6.73
N LYS A 110 -12.42 -7.02 7.98
CA LYS A 110 -11.49 -7.05 9.12
C LYS A 110 -10.93 -8.46 9.32
N LEU A 111 -11.77 -9.49 9.28
CA LEU A 111 -11.33 -10.88 9.43
C LEU A 111 -10.37 -11.27 8.30
N LEU A 112 -10.74 -10.97 7.05
CA LEU A 112 -9.94 -11.25 5.87
C LEU A 112 -8.57 -10.56 5.93
N PHE A 113 -8.56 -9.28 6.28
CA PHE A 113 -7.33 -8.50 6.40
C PHE A 113 -6.45 -8.98 7.56
N SER A 114 -7.07 -9.34 8.70
CA SER A 114 -6.34 -9.88 9.84
C SER A 114 -5.69 -11.23 9.54
N ALA A 115 -6.38 -12.10 8.80
CA ALA A 115 -5.83 -13.36 8.34
C ALA A 115 -4.65 -13.14 7.38
N GLU A 116 -4.80 -12.22 6.43
CA GLU A 116 -3.75 -11.87 5.48
C GLU A 116 -2.50 -11.33 6.20
N ILE A 117 -2.67 -10.40 7.16
CA ILE A 117 -1.56 -9.85 7.96
C ILE A 117 -0.88 -10.93 8.79
N SER A 118 -1.64 -11.87 9.32
CA SER A 118 -1.06 -13.01 10.08
C SER A 118 -0.19 -13.89 9.20
N LEU A 119 -0.62 -14.14 7.96
CA LEU A 119 0.15 -14.90 6.99
C LEU A 119 1.41 -14.17 6.51
N LEU A 120 1.45 -12.84 6.53
CA LEU A 120 2.64 -12.05 6.20
C LEU A 120 3.85 -12.38 7.09
N LYS A 121 3.64 -12.96 8.28
CA LYS A 121 4.73 -13.43 9.15
C LYS A 121 5.43 -14.66 8.59
N LEU A 122 4.76 -15.42 7.74
CA LEU A 122 5.23 -16.69 7.19
C LEU A 122 5.57 -16.58 5.70
N VAL A 123 4.82 -15.76 4.95
CA VAL A 123 4.90 -15.67 3.50
C VAL A 123 4.99 -14.23 3.03
N SER A 124 5.86 -13.98 2.06
CA SER A 124 5.91 -12.69 1.35
C SER A 124 5.04 -12.77 0.09
N TYR A 125 4.03 -11.92 -0.01
CA TYR A 125 3.15 -11.88 -1.18
C TYR A 125 3.88 -11.32 -2.41
N PRO A 126 3.71 -11.94 -3.58
CA PRO A 126 4.40 -11.53 -4.81
C PRO A 126 3.81 -10.26 -5.43
N TRP A 127 2.56 -9.94 -5.15
CA TRP A 127 1.83 -8.75 -5.61
C TRP A 127 0.71 -8.36 -4.63
N GLY A 128 0.17 -7.15 -4.79
CA GLY A 128 -0.88 -6.59 -3.94
C GLY A 128 -1.04 -5.10 -4.23
N ILE A 129 -2.13 -4.49 -3.80
CA ILE A 129 -2.40 -3.06 -4.05
C ILE A 129 -1.62 -2.12 -3.13
N SER A 130 -0.98 -2.67 -2.11
CA SER A 130 -0.12 -1.95 -1.18
C SER A 130 1.18 -2.73 -0.96
N ALA A 131 2.23 -2.04 -0.57
CA ALA A 131 3.51 -2.64 -0.19
C ALA A 131 3.97 -2.14 1.17
N ALA A 132 4.62 -3.01 1.92
CA ALA A 132 5.23 -2.69 3.21
C ALA A 132 6.72 -3.05 3.16
N ILE A 133 7.56 -2.14 3.62
CA ILE A 133 9.00 -2.36 3.81
C ILE A 133 9.39 -2.01 5.23
N LYS A 134 10.19 -2.87 5.84
CA LYS A 134 10.86 -2.65 7.12
C LYS A 134 12.36 -2.56 6.88
N MET A 135 12.95 -1.44 7.25
CA MET A 135 14.37 -1.16 7.06
C MET A 135 15.01 -0.86 8.41
N LYS A 136 16.23 -1.35 8.60
CA LYS A 136 17.03 -1.16 9.81
C LYS A 136 18.22 -0.26 9.51
N LYS A 137 18.52 0.66 10.42
CA LYS A 137 19.74 1.47 10.37
C LYS A 137 20.93 0.63 10.84
N LEU A 138 21.93 0.47 9.98
CA LEU A 138 23.21 -0.16 10.28
C LEU A 138 24.05 0.69 11.25
#